data_0866650f817aa594b9f6908fda4512e2
#
_entry.id   0866650f817aa594b9f6908fda4512e2
#
_cell.length_a   1.000
_cell.length_b   1.000
_cell.length_c   1.000
_cell.angle_alpha   90.00
_cell.angle_beta   90.00
_cell.angle_gamma   90.00
#
_symmetry.space_group_name_H-M   'P 1'
#
loop_
_entity.id
_entity.type
_entity.pdbx_description
1 polymer ?
#
loop_
_entity_poly.entity_id
_entity_poly.type
_entity_poly.pdbx_seq_one_letter_code
_entity_poly.pdbx_strand_id
1 'polypeptide(L)'
;MQKSLILFPLMVCLLVACQDNNSTENNTTESQSDHSEQVIKQDFDKNNNPDSINLDQTQETLAQVKNVPLVEDIYAEFTLSADVSYLSNNQKRMLPLLIEISKIMDELFWLQSFGNKDDILNSIDNKNLRKLIDINYGPWDRLNGDKPLIPGYQEKALGANFYPKDMTKEEYNASDDKNKSSLYTVLERDEKGYLSSVFYHEKYAEPLKQASKLLLQAAALADDKDFKKYLSLRSKALMTDKYKASDMAWMDMKNNDIDFVVGPIENYEDQLFGQKAAFEAYVLIKDKTWSEKLSKFAKLLPLLQKGLPVEDAYKAETPGTDSDLNAYDVLYYAGHSNAGGKTIAINLPNDETVQLKKGSRRLQLKNAMQAKFEKILVPIAEALVTPEQRKHITFTAFFSNTMFHEVAHGLGIKNTINGNGTVRESLKQFASAQEEGKADILGLYMVEKLFEMGELTEGEIMDNYVTFMAGIFRSVRFGSSSAHGVANMLRFNYFAENEAFNFDESTGLYSVNPEKMSQAIQSLSTKILTLQGNGDYNGVEAWVEEQGHISAQLKQALDKLNAIPVDIVFKQGVRYLKL
;
A
#
# COMPACT_ATOMS: atom_id res chain seq x y z
N MET A 1 22.48 41.76 -6.99
CA MET A 1 21.56 40.91 -7.74
C MET A 1 21.43 39.58 -6.98
N GLN A 2 20.48 39.56 -6.06
CA GLN A 2 20.13 38.35 -5.27
C GLN A 2 19.20 37.51 -6.09
N LYS A 3 19.62 36.26 -6.41
CA LYS A 3 18.73 35.24 -6.98
C LYS A 3 18.02 34.56 -5.80
N SER A 4 16.74 34.86 -5.61
CA SER A 4 15.84 34.06 -4.77
C SER A 4 15.72 32.66 -5.36
N LEU A 5 16.18 31.66 -4.61
CA LEU A 5 15.82 30.26 -4.84
C LEU A 5 14.40 30.07 -4.28
N ILE A 6 13.47 29.86 -5.17
CA ILE A 6 12.12 29.37 -4.82
C ILE A 6 12.23 27.85 -4.59
N LEU A 7 12.15 27.45 -3.32
CA LEU A 7 11.98 26.03 -2.94
C LEU A 7 10.59 25.57 -3.38
N PHE A 8 10.53 24.65 -4.33
CA PHE A 8 9.33 23.89 -4.63
C PHE A 8 9.27 22.66 -3.72
N PRO A 9 8.20 22.43 -2.97
CA PRO A 9 7.99 21.15 -2.33
C PRO A 9 7.60 20.12 -3.39
N LEU A 10 8.48 19.18 -3.66
CA LEU A 10 8.17 17.99 -4.46
C LEU A 10 7.23 17.12 -3.63
N MET A 11 6.02 17.01 -4.11
CA MET A 11 4.95 16.24 -3.51
C MET A 11 5.22 14.75 -3.65
N VAL A 12 5.37 14.08 -2.52
CA VAL A 12 5.40 12.62 -2.43
C VAL A 12 3.98 12.11 -2.64
N CYS A 13 3.70 11.53 -3.80
CA CYS A 13 2.53 10.67 -3.95
C CYS A 13 2.82 9.37 -3.20
N LEU A 14 2.31 9.25 -1.98
CA LEU A 14 2.23 8.01 -1.23
C LEU A 14 1.22 7.10 -1.94
N LEU A 15 1.73 6.17 -2.74
CA LEU A 15 0.94 5.06 -3.25
C LEU A 15 0.79 4.03 -2.14
N VAL A 16 -0.26 4.20 -1.37
CA VAL A 16 -0.73 3.16 -0.45
C VAL A 16 -1.41 2.09 -1.30
N ALA A 17 -0.81 0.93 -1.37
CA ALA A 17 -1.55 -0.27 -1.75
C ALA A 17 -2.68 -0.44 -0.74
N CYS A 18 -3.90 -0.18 -1.17
CA CYS A 18 -5.19 -0.24 -0.46
C CYS A 18 -5.12 -0.80 0.97
N GLN A 19 -5.00 0.07 1.94
CA GLN A 19 -5.50 -0.14 3.29
C GLN A 19 -6.34 1.08 3.63
N ASP A 20 -7.66 0.88 3.62
CA ASP A 20 -8.61 1.91 4.00
C ASP A 20 -8.60 2.10 5.50
N ASN A 21 -8.09 3.22 5.97
CA ASN A 21 -8.31 3.67 7.34
C ASN A 21 -9.33 4.80 7.34
N ASN A 22 -10.54 4.50 7.76
CA ASN A 22 -11.59 5.47 8.06
C ASN A 22 -11.24 6.28 9.31
N SER A 23 -10.88 7.54 9.15
CA SER A 23 -11.02 8.54 10.21
C SER A 23 -12.20 9.46 9.87
N THR A 24 -13.34 9.20 10.47
CA THR A 24 -14.50 10.10 10.45
C THR A 24 -14.27 11.24 11.42
N GLU A 25 -13.99 12.43 10.93
CA GLU A 25 -14.21 13.66 11.70
C GLU A 25 -15.70 14.03 11.62
N ASN A 26 -16.39 13.85 12.74
CA ASN A 26 -17.74 14.38 12.93
C ASN A 26 -17.67 15.85 13.35
N ASN A 27 -18.03 16.75 12.46
CA ASN A 27 -18.49 18.11 12.82
C ASN A 27 -19.98 18.05 13.11
N THR A 28 -20.33 18.12 14.39
CA THR A 28 -21.71 18.32 14.85
C THR A 28 -21.92 19.78 15.21
N THR A 29 -22.85 20.41 14.50
CA THR A 29 -23.52 21.65 14.89
C THR A 29 -24.48 21.39 16.07
N GLU A 30 -24.41 22.30 17.04
CA GLU A 30 -25.24 22.31 18.25
C GLU A 30 -26.73 22.42 17.96
N SER A 31 -27.53 21.62 18.65
CA SER A 31 -28.84 22.03 19.14
C SER A 31 -29.09 21.44 20.54
N GLN A 32 -29.36 22.35 21.47
CA GLN A 32 -29.63 22.09 22.88
C GLN A 32 -30.91 21.26 23.08
N SER A 33 -30.87 20.27 23.96
CA SER A 33 -31.94 20.01 24.93
C SER A 33 -31.42 19.19 26.11
N ASP A 34 -31.67 19.75 27.27
CA ASP A 34 -31.48 19.31 28.63
C ASP A 34 -32.01 17.89 28.93
N HIS A 35 -31.25 17.06 29.63
CA HIS A 35 -31.71 16.31 30.82
C HIS A 35 -30.63 15.48 31.52
N SER A 36 -30.35 15.93 32.76
CA SER A 36 -30.01 15.15 33.98
C SER A 36 -28.87 14.14 33.99
N GLU A 37 -27.84 14.59 34.73
CA GLU A 37 -26.78 13.82 35.37
C GLU A 37 -27.27 12.64 36.22
N GLN A 38 -26.64 11.49 36.07
CA GLN A 38 -26.37 10.58 37.19
C GLN A 38 -24.91 10.13 37.14
N VAL A 39 -24.15 10.69 38.05
CA VAL A 39 -22.75 10.35 38.35
C VAL A 39 -22.76 9.01 39.13
N ILE A 40 -22.17 7.98 38.55
CA ILE A 40 -21.73 6.81 39.31
C ILE A 40 -20.21 6.93 39.47
N LYS A 41 -19.78 7.33 40.67
CA LYS A 41 -18.41 7.18 41.15
C LYS A 41 -18.18 5.72 41.46
N GLN A 42 -17.28 5.06 40.74
CA GLN A 42 -16.65 3.83 41.21
C GLN A 42 -15.22 4.16 41.66
N ASP A 43 -14.93 3.81 42.91
CA ASP A 43 -13.61 3.91 43.52
C ASP A 43 -12.63 2.98 42.79
N PHE A 44 -11.54 3.56 42.25
CA PHE A 44 -10.42 2.79 41.73
C PHE A 44 -9.49 2.40 42.88
N ASP A 45 -9.51 1.13 43.20
CA ASP A 45 -8.59 0.51 44.17
C ASP A 45 -7.14 0.53 43.59
N LYS A 46 -6.23 1.11 44.37
CA LYS A 46 -4.81 1.25 44.04
C LYS A 46 -4.09 -0.06 44.35
N ASN A 47 -4.18 -1.07 43.51
CA ASN A 47 -3.25 -2.20 43.47
C ASN A 47 -3.50 -3.10 42.26
N ASN A 48 -3.24 -2.60 41.03
CA ASN A 48 -3.09 -3.48 39.88
C ASN A 48 -1.85 -3.08 39.12
N ASN A 49 -0.87 -3.97 39.15
CA ASN A 49 0.30 -3.93 38.30
C ASN A 49 -0.14 -4.02 36.83
N PRO A 50 0.14 -3.03 35.94
CA PRO A 50 -0.40 -2.99 34.58
C PRO A 50 0.22 -4.03 33.62
N ASP A 51 1.21 -4.79 34.05
CA ASP A 51 1.95 -5.74 33.19
C ASP A 51 1.42 -7.19 33.23
N SER A 52 0.39 -7.48 34.04
CA SER A 52 -0.26 -8.78 33.99
C SER A 52 -1.52 -8.70 33.12
N ILE A 53 -1.44 -9.18 31.86
CA ILE A 53 -2.62 -9.65 31.13
C ILE A 53 -3.31 -10.59 32.11
N ASN A 54 -4.55 -10.30 32.50
CA ASN A 54 -5.31 -11.18 33.36
C ASN A 54 -5.69 -12.43 32.57
N LEU A 55 -4.77 -13.39 32.51
CA LEU A 55 -4.85 -14.64 31.74
C LEU A 55 -6.09 -15.45 32.11
N ASP A 56 -6.59 -15.31 33.32
CA ASP A 56 -7.79 -16.05 33.79
C ASP A 56 -9.07 -15.53 33.14
N GLN A 57 -9.24 -14.22 32.99
CA GLN A 57 -10.37 -13.65 32.21
C GLN A 57 -10.23 -13.94 30.71
N THR A 58 -9.02 -13.98 30.20
CA THR A 58 -8.75 -14.30 28.79
C THR A 58 -9.04 -15.77 28.47
N GLN A 59 -8.75 -16.72 29.40
CA GLN A 59 -9.02 -18.15 29.17
C GLN A 59 -10.52 -18.45 29.14
N GLU A 60 -11.32 -17.81 30.00
CA GLU A 60 -12.78 -17.98 30.00
C GLU A 60 -13.41 -17.37 28.73
N THR A 61 -12.90 -16.24 28.26
CA THR A 61 -13.32 -15.59 27.02
C THR A 61 -12.88 -16.41 25.78
N LEU A 62 -11.68 -16.98 25.79
CA LEU A 62 -11.15 -17.80 24.68
C LEU A 62 -11.93 -19.11 24.49
N ALA A 63 -12.43 -19.72 25.58
CA ALA A 63 -13.29 -20.91 25.50
C ALA A 63 -14.70 -20.61 24.93
N GLN A 64 -15.11 -19.33 24.87
CA GLN A 64 -16.42 -18.90 24.39
C GLN A 64 -16.42 -18.43 22.93
N VAL A 65 -15.27 -18.37 22.23
CA VAL A 65 -15.18 -17.90 20.83
C VAL A 65 -15.75 -18.95 19.88
N LYS A 66 -17.08 -18.97 19.72
CA LYS A 66 -17.79 -19.93 18.86
C LYS A 66 -17.87 -19.55 17.39
N ASN A 67 -17.67 -18.27 17.04
CA ASN A 67 -17.85 -17.73 15.67
C ASN A 67 -16.62 -16.98 15.19
N VAL A 68 -15.45 -17.64 15.14
CA VAL A 68 -14.27 -17.09 14.49
C VAL A 68 -14.41 -17.29 12.98
N PRO A 69 -14.25 -16.24 12.14
CA PRO A 69 -14.20 -16.41 10.70
C PRO A 69 -13.14 -17.45 10.31
N LEU A 70 -13.37 -18.25 9.28
CA LEU A 70 -12.35 -19.15 8.79
C LEU A 70 -11.28 -18.34 8.06
N VAL A 71 -10.01 -18.74 8.18
CA VAL A 71 -8.91 -18.08 7.46
C VAL A 71 -9.18 -18.09 5.96
N GLU A 72 -9.68 -19.19 5.42
CA GLU A 72 -10.01 -19.35 4.01
C GLU A 72 -11.15 -18.48 3.50
N ASP A 73 -12.02 -17.96 4.38
CA ASP A 73 -13.06 -16.99 4.01
C ASP A 73 -12.49 -15.59 3.80
N ILE A 74 -11.36 -15.29 4.45
CA ILE A 74 -10.72 -13.97 4.40
C ILE A 74 -9.50 -13.99 3.47
N TYR A 75 -8.67 -15.04 3.56
CA TYR A 75 -7.39 -15.12 2.89
C TYR A 75 -7.27 -16.36 2.01
N ALA A 76 -6.98 -16.17 0.73
CA ALA A 76 -6.59 -17.28 -0.14
C ALA A 76 -5.10 -17.61 0.03
N GLU A 77 -4.77 -18.91 0.08
CA GLU A 77 -3.38 -19.35 0.11
C GLU A 77 -2.74 -19.28 -1.28
N PHE A 78 -1.51 -18.77 -1.35
CA PHE A 78 -0.69 -18.75 -2.56
C PHE A 78 0.77 -19.04 -2.23
N THR A 79 1.45 -19.85 -3.06
CA THR A 79 2.88 -20.14 -2.87
C THR A 79 3.71 -19.17 -3.68
N LEU A 80 4.52 -18.35 -3.00
CA LEU A 80 5.46 -17.46 -3.67
C LEU A 80 6.57 -18.28 -4.34
N SER A 81 6.83 -17.98 -5.60
CA SER A 81 7.92 -18.56 -6.38
C SER A 81 8.49 -17.51 -7.33
N ALA A 82 9.79 -17.63 -7.65
CA ALA A 82 10.47 -16.84 -8.66
C ALA A 82 11.42 -17.74 -9.44
N ASP A 83 11.73 -17.35 -10.67
CA ASP A 83 12.80 -18.01 -11.42
C ASP A 83 14.15 -17.53 -10.88
N VAL A 84 14.85 -18.43 -10.22
CA VAL A 84 16.21 -18.23 -9.69
C VAL A 84 17.27 -18.99 -10.51
N SER A 85 16.90 -19.58 -11.65
CA SER A 85 17.78 -20.41 -12.47
C SER A 85 19.00 -19.65 -13.00
N TYR A 86 18.80 -18.37 -13.32
CA TYR A 86 19.85 -17.49 -13.87
C TYR A 86 20.76 -16.85 -12.81
N LEU A 87 20.44 -16.99 -11.53
CA LEU A 87 21.28 -16.48 -10.45
C LEU A 87 22.57 -17.27 -10.33
N SER A 88 23.65 -16.58 -9.99
CA SER A 88 24.94 -17.21 -9.70
C SER A 88 24.87 -18.09 -8.45
N ASN A 89 25.87 -18.96 -8.27
CA ASN A 89 25.99 -19.76 -7.05
C ASN A 89 26.11 -18.90 -5.77
N ASN A 90 26.79 -17.76 -5.86
CA ASN A 90 26.90 -16.83 -4.74
C ASN A 90 25.57 -16.19 -4.41
N GLN A 91 24.83 -15.72 -5.42
CA GLN A 91 23.50 -15.15 -5.28
C GLN A 91 22.52 -16.18 -4.67
N LYS A 92 22.53 -17.43 -5.13
CA LYS A 92 21.70 -18.50 -4.54
C LYS A 92 22.04 -18.77 -3.08
N ARG A 93 23.34 -18.76 -2.71
CA ARG A 93 23.78 -18.91 -1.30
C ARG A 93 23.41 -17.70 -0.44
N MET A 94 23.20 -16.52 -1.03
CA MET A 94 22.79 -15.32 -0.32
C MET A 94 21.31 -15.38 0.10
N LEU A 95 20.42 -15.96 -0.71
CA LEU A 95 18.96 -15.96 -0.46
C LEU A 95 18.57 -16.47 0.94
N PRO A 96 19.10 -17.57 1.45
CA PRO A 96 18.81 -18.01 2.82
C PRO A 96 19.20 -16.97 3.89
N LEU A 97 20.32 -16.25 3.70
CA LEU A 97 20.75 -15.20 4.64
C LEU A 97 19.77 -14.03 4.64
N LEU A 98 19.31 -13.58 3.45
CA LEU A 98 18.32 -12.51 3.34
C LEU A 98 16.99 -12.90 3.98
N ILE A 99 16.55 -14.16 3.84
CA ILE A 99 15.35 -14.68 4.49
C ILE A 99 15.51 -14.72 6.02
N GLU A 100 16.68 -15.12 6.54
CA GLU A 100 16.92 -15.09 8.00
C GLU A 100 16.91 -13.65 8.55
N ILE A 101 17.46 -12.68 7.83
CA ILE A 101 17.37 -11.27 8.21
C ILE A 101 15.89 -10.82 8.20
N SER A 102 15.13 -11.25 7.20
CA SER A 102 13.69 -10.92 7.10
C SER A 102 12.91 -11.47 8.30
N LYS A 103 13.21 -12.67 8.78
CA LYS A 103 12.57 -13.23 9.98
C LYS A 103 12.86 -12.40 11.24
N ILE A 104 14.06 -11.82 11.33
CA ILE A 104 14.39 -10.89 12.43
C ILE A 104 13.51 -9.63 12.34
N MET A 105 13.29 -9.09 11.14
CA MET A 105 12.37 -7.95 10.94
C MET A 105 10.94 -8.33 11.32
N ASP A 106 10.52 -9.55 11.04
CA ASP A 106 9.22 -10.10 11.41
C ASP A 106 9.02 -10.12 12.94
N GLU A 107 10.02 -10.61 13.67
CA GLU A 107 9.99 -10.62 15.13
C GLU A 107 10.00 -9.20 15.71
N LEU A 108 10.78 -8.29 15.13
CA LEU A 108 10.80 -6.88 15.55
C LEU A 108 9.46 -6.19 15.32
N PHE A 109 8.79 -6.48 14.22
CA PHE A 109 7.46 -5.94 13.97
C PHE A 109 6.41 -6.48 14.95
N TRP A 110 6.48 -7.75 15.32
CA TRP A 110 5.65 -8.29 16.40
C TRP A 110 5.81 -7.49 17.71
N LEU A 111 7.06 -7.16 18.08
CA LEU A 111 7.32 -6.33 19.27
C LEU A 111 6.74 -4.91 19.13
N GLN A 112 6.76 -4.33 17.92
CA GLN A 112 6.21 -3.00 17.66
C GLN A 112 4.68 -2.98 17.61
N SER A 113 4.05 -4.03 17.06
CA SER A 113 2.60 -4.08 16.87
C SER A 113 1.84 -4.57 18.09
N PHE A 114 2.37 -5.59 18.79
CA PHE A 114 1.70 -6.26 19.89
C PHE A 114 2.60 -6.51 21.11
N GLY A 115 3.75 -7.13 20.90
CA GLY A 115 4.66 -7.62 21.91
C GLY A 115 5.24 -8.98 21.52
N ASN A 116 5.57 -9.82 22.52
CA ASN A 116 6.05 -11.16 22.23
C ASN A 116 4.89 -12.01 21.66
N LYS A 117 5.07 -12.52 20.43
CA LYS A 117 4.06 -13.34 19.76
C LYS A 117 3.71 -14.63 20.51
N ASP A 118 4.70 -15.24 21.17
CA ASP A 118 4.51 -16.51 21.87
C ASP A 118 3.57 -16.36 23.06
N ASP A 119 3.50 -15.19 23.69
CA ASP A 119 2.62 -14.93 24.83
C ASP A 119 1.14 -15.06 24.44
N ILE A 120 0.78 -14.60 23.25
CA ILE A 120 -0.61 -14.72 22.77
C ILE A 120 -0.84 -16.02 21.98
N LEU A 121 0.07 -16.44 21.11
CA LEU A 121 -0.17 -17.61 20.27
C LEU A 121 -0.23 -18.92 21.09
N ASN A 122 0.54 -19.02 22.18
CA ASN A 122 0.54 -20.19 23.07
C ASN A 122 -0.68 -20.22 23.99
N SER A 123 -1.36 -19.09 24.21
CA SER A 123 -2.59 -19.04 25.03
C SER A 123 -3.85 -19.44 24.26
N ILE A 124 -3.79 -19.66 22.95
CA ILE A 124 -4.94 -19.89 22.09
C ILE A 124 -4.96 -21.33 21.57
N ASP A 125 -5.97 -22.10 21.99
CA ASP A 125 -6.17 -23.49 21.52
C ASP A 125 -6.76 -23.58 20.12
N ASN A 126 -7.64 -22.64 19.75
CA ASN A 126 -8.28 -22.62 18.44
C ASN A 126 -7.25 -22.32 17.34
N LYS A 127 -6.94 -23.34 16.54
CA LYS A 127 -5.93 -23.26 15.46
C LYS A 127 -6.25 -22.20 14.41
N ASN A 128 -7.52 -21.99 14.09
CA ASN A 128 -7.95 -21.01 13.11
C ASN A 128 -7.75 -19.58 13.64
N LEU A 129 -8.17 -19.32 14.88
CA LEU A 129 -7.95 -18.03 15.54
C LEU A 129 -6.45 -17.74 15.69
N ARG A 130 -5.67 -18.73 16.11
CA ARG A 130 -4.20 -18.60 16.19
C ARG A 130 -3.59 -18.18 14.86
N LYS A 131 -4.03 -18.80 13.74
CA LYS A 131 -3.56 -18.46 12.40
C LYS A 131 -4.00 -17.04 11.98
N LEU A 132 -5.23 -16.61 12.32
CA LEU A 132 -5.68 -15.23 12.08
C LEU A 132 -4.84 -14.22 12.84
N ILE A 133 -4.56 -14.46 14.12
CA ILE A 133 -3.72 -13.59 14.95
C ILE A 133 -2.30 -13.51 14.40
N ASP A 134 -1.74 -14.65 13.96
CA ASP A 134 -0.39 -14.69 13.37
C ASP A 134 -0.33 -13.88 12.05
N ILE A 135 -1.33 -13.99 11.19
CA ILE A 135 -1.43 -13.21 9.95
C ILE A 135 -1.54 -11.70 10.22
N ASN A 136 -2.24 -11.33 11.29
CA ASN A 136 -2.51 -9.92 11.63
C ASN A 136 -1.49 -9.31 12.62
N TYR A 137 -0.48 -10.06 13.09
CA TYR A 137 0.50 -9.63 14.09
C TYR A 137 -0.15 -9.06 15.35
N GLY A 138 -1.22 -9.72 15.79
CA GLY A 138 -1.99 -9.33 16.96
C GLY A 138 -3.45 -9.75 16.86
N PRO A 139 -4.23 -9.59 17.94
CA PRO A 139 -5.62 -10.05 18.03
C PRO A 139 -6.63 -9.11 17.37
N TRP A 140 -6.23 -8.40 16.30
CA TRP A 140 -7.07 -7.43 15.58
C TRP A 140 -7.11 -7.74 14.09
N ASP A 141 -8.29 -7.60 13.48
CA ASP A 141 -8.49 -7.80 12.04
C ASP A 141 -8.10 -6.55 11.26
N ARG A 142 -6.89 -6.54 10.70
CA ARG A 142 -6.34 -5.41 9.92
C ARG A 142 -7.11 -5.13 8.63
N LEU A 143 -7.86 -6.09 8.12
CA LEU A 143 -8.71 -5.88 6.94
C LEU A 143 -10.09 -5.34 7.28
N ASN A 144 -10.43 -5.24 8.58
CA ASN A 144 -11.72 -4.76 9.07
C ASN A 144 -11.55 -3.66 10.13
N GLY A 145 -10.64 -2.70 9.87
CA GLY A 145 -10.43 -1.54 10.74
C GLY A 145 -9.90 -1.88 12.13
N ASP A 146 -9.01 -2.85 12.22
CA ASP A 146 -8.37 -3.32 13.47
C ASP A 146 -9.37 -3.79 14.55
N LYS A 147 -10.57 -4.26 14.14
CA LYS A 147 -11.54 -4.80 15.11
C LYS A 147 -10.99 -6.04 15.82
N PRO A 148 -11.24 -6.18 17.14
CA PRO A 148 -10.81 -7.35 17.86
C PRO A 148 -11.32 -8.68 17.27
N LEU A 149 -10.42 -9.63 17.04
CA LEU A 149 -10.72 -11.01 16.61
C LEU A 149 -11.28 -11.85 17.78
N ILE A 150 -11.01 -11.42 19.00
CA ILE A 150 -11.47 -12.06 20.23
C ILE A 150 -12.56 -11.17 20.83
N PRO A 151 -13.80 -11.67 21.00
CA PRO A 151 -14.89 -10.90 21.60
C PRO A 151 -14.51 -10.37 22.98
N GLY A 152 -14.73 -9.07 23.20
CA GLY A 152 -14.40 -8.42 24.47
C GLY A 152 -12.90 -8.09 24.66
N TYR A 153 -12.06 -8.38 23.69
CA TYR A 153 -10.67 -7.92 23.71
C TYR A 153 -10.60 -6.40 23.53
N GLN A 154 -9.57 -5.79 24.10
CA GLN A 154 -9.37 -4.33 23.98
C GLN A 154 -9.14 -3.89 22.52
N GLU A 155 -9.55 -2.68 22.20
CA GLU A 155 -9.24 -2.04 20.93
C GLU A 155 -7.72 -1.91 20.73
N LYS A 156 -7.29 -1.92 19.48
CA LYS A 156 -5.88 -1.69 19.13
C LYS A 156 -5.50 -0.25 19.51
N ALA A 157 -4.42 -0.10 20.27
CA ALA A 157 -3.88 1.22 20.56
C ALA A 157 -3.40 1.91 19.27
N LEU A 158 -3.84 3.15 19.01
CA LEU A 158 -3.44 3.91 17.81
C LEU A 158 -1.92 4.06 17.67
N GLY A 159 -1.20 4.17 18.79
CA GLY A 159 0.26 4.27 18.82
C GLY A 159 0.97 2.92 18.86
N ALA A 160 0.25 1.80 18.73
CA ALA A 160 0.78 0.44 18.88
C ALA A 160 1.71 0.34 20.14
N ASN A 161 2.88 -0.27 20.03
CA ASN A 161 3.87 -0.32 21.13
C ASN A 161 5.01 0.72 20.97
N PHE A 162 4.79 1.77 20.19
CA PHE A 162 5.77 2.86 20.06
C PHE A 162 5.73 3.87 21.20
N TYR A 163 4.67 3.87 22.00
CA TYR A 163 4.40 4.83 23.07
C TYR A 163 3.93 4.11 24.36
N PRO A 164 4.15 4.72 25.53
CA PRO A 164 3.54 4.23 26.76
C PRO A 164 2.01 4.19 26.64
N LYS A 165 1.39 3.10 27.11
CA LYS A 165 -0.07 2.90 27.00
C LYS A 165 -0.90 3.99 27.70
N ASP A 166 -0.34 4.59 28.74
CA ASP A 166 -0.95 5.64 29.56
C ASP A 166 -0.61 7.06 29.08
N MET A 167 0.17 7.21 27.99
CA MET A 167 0.54 8.50 27.45
C MET A 167 -0.65 9.24 26.85
N THR A 168 -0.78 10.53 27.16
CA THR A 168 -1.76 11.41 26.52
C THR A 168 -1.13 12.26 25.41
N LYS A 169 -1.95 12.77 24.49
CA LYS A 169 -1.48 13.71 23.44
C LYS A 169 -0.95 15.02 24.05
N GLU A 170 -1.56 15.48 25.14
CA GLU A 170 -1.16 16.68 25.88
C GLU A 170 0.23 16.48 26.49
N GLU A 171 0.48 15.33 27.11
CA GLU A 171 1.79 14.98 27.68
C GLU A 171 2.86 14.92 26.57
N TYR A 172 2.55 14.23 25.47
CA TYR A 172 3.45 14.20 24.31
C TYR A 172 3.80 15.58 23.80
N ASN A 173 2.80 16.45 23.63
CA ASN A 173 3.02 17.82 23.14
C ASN A 173 3.86 18.65 24.12
N ALA A 174 3.65 18.49 25.43
CA ALA A 174 4.36 19.20 26.48
C ALA A 174 5.79 18.69 26.72
N SER A 175 6.15 17.51 26.24
CA SER A 175 7.49 16.94 26.39
C SER A 175 8.55 17.73 25.63
N ASP A 176 9.68 18.01 26.27
CA ASP A 176 10.85 18.70 25.70
C ASP A 176 11.83 17.73 25.00
N ASP A 177 11.51 16.43 24.92
CA ASP A 177 12.36 15.45 24.26
C ASP A 177 12.46 15.76 22.76
N LYS A 178 13.69 16.08 22.32
CA LYS A 178 13.97 16.49 20.93
C LYS A 178 13.83 15.36 19.91
N ASN A 179 13.87 14.11 20.37
CA ASN A 179 13.80 12.92 19.53
C ASN A 179 12.41 12.27 19.54
N LYS A 180 11.43 12.85 20.26
CA LYS A 180 10.08 12.27 20.40
C LYS A 180 9.38 12.02 19.06
N SER A 181 9.65 12.83 18.04
CA SER A 181 9.09 12.68 16.69
C SER A 181 10.01 11.95 15.70
N SER A 182 11.15 11.41 16.15
CA SER A 182 12.03 10.63 15.28
C SER A 182 11.32 9.36 14.81
N LEU A 183 11.47 9.04 13.51
CA LEU A 183 10.96 7.79 12.90
C LEU A 183 11.54 6.52 13.57
N TYR A 184 12.70 6.64 14.22
CA TYR A 184 13.50 5.51 14.69
C TYR A 184 13.65 5.49 16.21
N THR A 185 12.64 5.92 16.93
CA THR A 185 12.60 5.87 18.40
C THR A 185 11.27 5.30 18.89
N VAL A 186 11.29 4.60 20.01
CA VAL A 186 10.12 4.41 20.87
C VAL A 186 10.15 5.47 21.98
N LEU A 187 8.98 5.80 22.54
CA LEU A 187 8.91 6.55 23.77
C LEU A 187 8.68 5.61 24.94
N GLU A 188 9.41 5.80 26.01
CA GLU A 188 9.28 5.05 27.27
C GLU A 188 9.21 6.03 28.44
N ARG A 189 8.84 5.55 29.62
CA ARG A 189 8.95 6.34 30.85
C ARG A 189 10.31 6.13 31.48
N ASP A 190 11.01 7.25 31.77
CA ASP A 190 12.24 7.19 32.55
C ASP A 190 11.97 6.85 34.03
N GLU A 191 13.02 6.74 34.84
CA GLU A 191 12.92 6.44 36.28
C GLU A 191 12.07 7.45 37.07
N LYS A 192 11.83 8.64 36.52
CA LYS A 192 11.02 9.71 37.12
C LYS A 192 9.60 9.75 36.54
N GLY A 193 9.29 8.86 35.59
CA GLY A 193 8.00 8.80 34.93
C GLY A 193 7.84 9.76 33.73
N TYR A 194 8.88 10.53 33.35
CA TYR A 194 8.83 11.40 32.18
C TYR A 194 9.02 10.61 30.88
N LEU A 195 8.45 11.13 29.78
CA LEU A 195 8.67 10.58 28.45
C LEU A 195 10.13 10.75 28.02
N SER A 196 10.74 9.68 27.55
CA SER A 196 12.11 9.62 27.05
C SER A 196 12.17 8.77 25.79
N SER A 197 12.86 9.29 24.76
CA SER A 197 13.10 8.57 23.51
C SER A 197 14.20 7.55 23.68
N VAL A 198 13.93 6.31 23.26
CA VAL A 198 14.92 5.24 23.13
C VAL A 198 15.07 4.90 21.64
N PHE A 199 16.27 5.02 21.10
CA PHE A 199 16.54 4.71 19.71
C PHE A 199 16.38 3.21 19.40
N TYR A 200 15.95 2.87 18.19
CA TYR A 200 15.72 1.47 17.80
C TYR A 200 16.96 0.61 17.92
N HIS A 201 18.15 1.14 17.56
CA HIS A 201 19.40 0.40 17.71
C HIS A 201 19.78 0.10 19.18
N GLU A 202 19.22 0.83 20.15
CA GLU A 202 19.36 0.57 21.58
C GLU A 202 18.24 -0.36 22.07
N LYS A 203 16.98 -0.03 21.75
CA LYS A 203 15.80 -0.80 22.17
C LYS A 203 15.83 -2.25 21.67
N TYR A 204 16.26 -2.45 20.43
CA TYR A 204 16.28 -3.75 19.75
C TYR A 204 17.72 -4.20 19.44
N ALA A 205 18.68 -3.91 20.33
CA ALA A 205 20.12 -4.06 20.10
C ALA A 205 20.52 -5.46 19.62
N GLU A 206 20.12 -6.54 20.32
CA GLU A 206 20.58 -7.89 20.00
C GLU A 206 20.04 -8.42 18.65
N PRO A 207 18.74 -8.36 18.34
CA PRO A 207 18.25 -8.78 17.02
C PRO A 207 18.83 -7.92 15.88
N LEU A 208 19.01 -6.60 16.07
CA LEU A 208 19.61 -5.73 15.05
C LEU A 208 21.10 -6.05 14.83
N LYS A 209 21.83 -6.39 15.86
CA LYS A 209 23.23 -6.86 15.76
C LYS A 209 23.34 -8.18 14.99
N GLN A 210 22.41 -9.11 15.22
CA GLN A 210 22.35 -10.35 14.46
C GLN A 210 22.04 -10.07 12.98
N ALA A 211 21.02 -9.25 12.68
CA ALA A 211 20.67 -8.85 11.32
C ALA A 211 21.85 -8.15 10.61
N SER A 212 22.53 -7.23 11.31
CA SER A 212 23.73 -6.54 10.82
C SER A 212 24.84 -7.52 10.43
N LYS A 213 25.12 -8.53 11.26
CA LYS A 213 26.13 -9.57 10.97
C LYS A 213 25.75 -10.39 9.72
N LEU A 214 24.49 -10.79 9.60
CA LEU A 214 23.99 -11.53 8.43
C LEU A 214 24.06 -10.68 7.15
N LEU A 215 23.76 -9.37 7.23
CA LEU A 215 23.91 -8.44 6.10
C LEU A 215 25.35 -8.37 5.59
N LEU A 216 26.35 -8.36 6.49
CA LEU A 216 27.77 -8.40 6.09
C LEU A 216 28.14 -9.73 5.42
N GLN A 217 27.58 -10.85 5.89
CA GLN A 217 27.79 -12.15 5.23
C GLN A 217 27.15 -12.17 3.84
N ALA A 218 25.93 -11.62 3.69
CA ALA A 218 25.28 -11.47 2.39
C ALA A 218 26.09 -10.54 1.47
N ALA A 219 26.58 -9.41 1.97
CA ALA A 219 27.44 -8.49 1.22
C ALA A 219 28.73 -9.15 0.71
N ALA A 220 29.30 -10.09 1.46
CA ALA A 220 30.49 -10.84 1.03
C ALA A 220 30.19 -11.78 -0.16
N LEU A 221 28.93 -12.22 -0.33
CA LEU A 221 28.47 -13.06 -1.45
C LEU A 221 27.96 -12.24 -2.64
N ALA A 222 27.81 -10.92 -2.51
CA ALA A 222 27.26 -10.10 -3.58
C ALA A 222 28.25 -9.97 -4.75
N ASP A 223 27.84 -10.43 -5.93
CA ASP A 223 28.58 -10.27 -7.19
C ASP A 223 28.50 -8.83 -7.72
N ASP A 224 27.33 -8.17 -7.51
CA ASP A 224 27.13 -6.77 -7.85
C ASP A 224 27.75 -5.85 -6.78
N LYS A 225 28.65 -4.93 -7.21
CA LYS A 225 29.38 -4.03 -6.30
C LYS A 225 28.48 -3.01 -5.61
N ASP A 226 27.41 -2.55 -6.27
CA ASP A 226 26.53 -1.54 -5.74
C ASP A 226 25.56 -2.18 -4.73
N PHE A 227 25.10 -3.40 -4.99
CA PHE A 227 24.35 -4.20 -4.02
C PHE A 227 25.21 -4.53 -2.78
N LYS A 228 26.47 -4.93 -2.97
CA LYS A 228 27.43 -5.13 -1.87
C LYS A 228 27.57 -3.87 -1.01
N LYS A 229 27.72 -2.70 -1.66
CA LYS A 229 27.83 -1.40 -0.98
C LYS A 229 26.58 -1.09 -0.18
N TYR A 230 25.41 -1.28 -0.78
CA TYR A 230 24.11 -1.08 -0.12
C TYR A 230 24.00 -1.96 1.13
N LEU A 231 24.18 -3.29 1.02
CA LEU A 231 24.07 -4.22 2.14
C LEU A 231 25.04 -3.87 3.29
N SER A 232 26.27 -3.46 2.94
CA SER A 232 27.27 -3.04 3.95
C SER A 232 26.87 -1.75 4.67
N LEU A 233 26.29 -0.78 3.96
CA LEU A 233 25.78 0.46 4.56
C LEU A 233 24.51 0.22 5.36
N ARG A 234 23.61 -0.66 4.90
CA ARG A 234 22.39 -1.03 5.61
C ARG A 234 22.70 -1.77 6.91
N SER A 235 23.71 -2.63 6.92
CA SER A 235 24.23 -3.26 8.14
C SER A 235 24.62 -2.22 9.19
N LYS A 236 25.35 -1.17 8.77
CA LYS A 236 25.72 -0.06 9.66
C LYS A 236 24.51 0.78 10.08
N ALA A 237 23.55 1.00 9.18
CA ALA A 237 22.36 1.79 9.44
C ALA A 237 21.50 1.17 10.55
N LEU A 238 21.30 -0.16 10.54
CA LEU A 238 20.59 -0.88 11.59
C LEU A 238 21.22 -0.72 12.99
N MET A 239 22.52 -0.46 13.07
CA MET A 239 23.26 -0.28 14.33
C MET A 239 23.37 1.20 14.76
N THR A 240 22.81 2.15 14.02
CA THR A 240 23.00 3.58 14.27
C THR A 240 21.77 4.45 13.98
N ASP A 241 20.69 3.86 13.45
CA ASP A 241 19.48 4.52 12.96
C ASP A 241 19.75 5.62 11.91
N LYS A 242 20.87 5.54 11.18
CA LYS A 242 21.28 6.50 10.16
C LYS A 242 21.16 5.89 8.77
N TYR A 243 19.95 5.87 8.23
CA TYR A 243 19.60 5.13 6.99
C TYR A 243 19.98 5.85 5.70
N LYS A 244 20.06 7.17 5.68
CA LYS A 244 20.28 8.00 4.48
C LYS A 244 21.43 7.52 3.57
N ALA A 245 22.57 7.11 4.13
CA ALA A 245 23.71 6.67 3.33
C ALA A 245 23.41 5.36 2.60
N SER A 246 22.68 4.44 3.23
CA SER A 246 22.24 3.19 2.61
C SER A 246 21.13 3.42 1.58
N ASP A 247 20.21 4.37 1.83
CA ASP A 247 19.15 4.72 0.89
C ASP A 247 19.72 5.36 -0.38
N MET A 248 20.71 6.25 -0.24
CA MET A 248 21.44 6.80 -1.38
C MET A 248 22.15 5.70 -2.21
N ALA A 249 22.78 4.72 -1.54
CA ALA A 249 23.43 3.60 -2.22
C ALA A 249 22.41 2.67 -2.89
N TRP A 250 21.24 2.45 -2.27
CA TRP A 250 20.13 1.68 -2.85
C TRP A 250 19.62 2.32 -4.16
N MET A 251 19.46 3.64 -4.17
CA MET A 251 19.08 4.38 -5.38
C MET A 251 20.12 4.31 -6.51
N ASP A 252 21.39 4.07 -6.18
CA ASP A 252 22.46 3.92 -7.17
C ASP A 252 22.48 2.53 -7.85
N MET A 253 21.87 1.51 -7.23
CA MET A 253 21.79 0.16 -7.81
C MET A 253 20.89 0.16 -9.05
N LYS A 254 21.41 -0.34 -10.19
CA LYS A 254 20.64 -0.41 -11.46
C LYS A 254 20.65 -1.82 -12.06
N ASN A 255 21.71 -2.58 -11.85
CA ASN A 255 21.96 -3.86 -12.53
C ASN A 255 21.81 -5.08 -11.61
N ASN A 256 21.31 -4.89 -10.41
CA ASN A 256 21.13 -5.97 -9.42
C ASN A 256 20.05 -6.96 -9.87
N ASP A 257 20.34 -8.27 -9.76
CA ASP A 257 19.39 -9.36 -10.00
C ASP A 257 18.49 -9.59 -8.77
N ILE A 258 19.05 -9.36 -7.58
CA ILE A 258 18.38 -9.45 -6.29
C ILE A 258 18.25 -8.04 -5.74
N ASP A 259 17.05 -7.70 -5.23
CA ASP A 259 16.86 -6.52 -4.40
C ASP A 259 16.43 -6.93 -3.00
N PHE A 260 16.78 -6.13 -2.02
CA PHE A 260 16.48 -6.40 -0.61
C PHE A 260 16.10 -5.10 0.09
N VAL A 261 14.81 -4.92 0.29
CA VAL A 261 14.28 -3.83 1.12
C VAL A 261 14.23 -4.33 2.55
N VAL A 262 14.85 -3.63 3.52
CA VAL A 262 14.95 -4.09 4.91
C VAL A 262 15.18 -2.94 5.88
N GLY A 263 14.48 -2.97 7.00
CA GLY A 263 14.61 -2.01 8.10
C GLY A 263 13.30 -1.42 8.55
N PRO A 264 13.31 -0.35 9.37
CA PRO A 264 12.13 0.44 9.69
C PRO A 264 11.82 1.38 8.52
N ILE A 265 10.66 1.22 7.87
CA ILE A 265 10.37 1.86 6.57
C ILE A 265 9.07 2.64 6.61
N GLU A 266 7.93 1.96 6.77
CA GLU A 266 6.62 2.60 6.73
C GLU A 266 6.12 2.97 8.12
N ASN A 267 5.36 4.06 8.22
CA ASN A 267 4.88 4.58 9.50
C ASN A 267 3.38 4.37 9.76
N TYR A 268 2.71 3.56 8.95
CA TYR A 268 1.26 3.33 9.07
C TYR A 268 0.84 2.58 10.34
N GLU A 269 1.75 1.84 10.97
CA GLU A 269 1.46 1.18 12.24
C GLU A 269 1.27 2.19 13.39
N ASP A 270 1.94 3.35 13.31
CA ASP A 270 1.70 4.50 14.21
C ASP A 270 0.52 5.34 13.71
N GLN A 271 -0.69 4.90 14.01
CA GLN A 271 -1.93 5.64 13.71
C GLN A 271 -2.16 6.84 14.64
N LEU A 272 -1.35 6.99 15.71
CA LEU A 272 -1.50 8.06 16.69
C LEU A 272 -0.94 9.40 16.17
N PHE A 273 0.29 9.36 15.61
CA PHE A 273 0.99 10.54 15.11
C PHE A 273 1.61 10.34 13.72
N GLY A 274 1.72 9.11 13.23
CA GLY A 274 2.39 8.80 11.96
C GLY A 274 3.89 9.07 11.96
N GLN A 275 4.55 8.97 13.14
CA GLN A 275 5.93 9.39 13.34
C GLN A 275 6.90 8.24 13.62
N LYS A 276 6.43 6.99 13.68
CA LYS A 276 7.26 5.83 14.01
C LYS A 276 7.26 4.83 12.87
N ALA A 277 8.46 4.50 12.38
CA ALA A 277 8.61 3.53 11.31
C ALA A 277 8.60 2.10 11.83
N ALA A 278 7.84 1.24 11.17
CA ALA A 278 7.75 -0.18 11.48
C ALA A 278 8.80 -1.01 10.72
N PHE A 279 9.30 -2.07 11.35
CA PHE A 279 10.21 -2.99 10.69
C PHE A 279 9.50 -3.84 9.65
N GLU A 280 10.16 -3.95 8.48
CA GLU A 280 9.72 -4.82 7.40
C GLU A 280 10.88 -5.28 6.51
N ALA A 281 10.64 -6.30 5.70
CA ALA A 281 11.57 -6.70 4.68
C ALA A 281 10.88 -7.36 3.47
N TYR A 282 11.53 -7.19 2.30
CA TYR A 282 11.17 -7.85 1.05
C TYR A 282 12.43 -8.44 0.40
N VAL A 283 12.43 -9.75 0.15
CA VAL A 283 13.45 -10.40 -0.68
C VAL A 283 12.91 -10.52 -2.09
N LEU A 284 13.55 -9.87 -3.05
CA LEU A 284 13.03 -9.63 -4.39
C LEU A 284 13.98 -10.16 -5.46
N ILE A 285 13.44 -10.78 -6.50
CA ILE A 285 14.15 -11.22 -7.70
C ILE A 285 13.67 -10.38 -8.88
N LYS A 286 14.58 -9.73 -9.58
CA LYS A 286 14.24 -8.80 -10.67
C LYS A 286 13.72 -9.54 -11.90
N ASP A 287 12.52 -9.17 -12.36
CA ASP A 287 12.04 -9.59 -13.67
C ASP A 287 12.64 -8.69 -14.76
N LYS A 288 13.71 -9.19 -15.41
CA LYS A 288 14.44 -8.42 -16.43
C LYS A 288 13.57 -8.10 -17.64
N THR A 289 12.75 -9.05 -18.07
CA THR A 289 11.89 -8.89 -19.25
C THR A 289 10.90 -7.75 -19.08
N TRP A 290 10.17 -7.75 -17.95
CA TRP A 290 9.25 -6.67 -17.64
C TRP A 290 9.96 -5.35 -17.35
N SER A 291 11.08 -5.38 -16.63
CA SER A 291 11.84 -4.16 -16.33
C SER A 291 12.37 -3.48 -17.60
N GLU A 292 12.81 -4.24 -18.61
CA GLU A 292 13.22 -3.71 -19.91
C GLU A 292 12.03 -3.12 -20.68
N LYS A 293 10.87 -3.81 -20.73
CA LYS A 293 9.63 -3.27 -21.32
C LYS A 293 9.26 -1.92 -20.69
N LEU A 294 9.31 -1.81 -19.35
CA LEU A 294 8.98 -0.59 -18.61
C LEU A 294 9.94 0.56 -18.94
N SER A 295 11.24 0.28 -19.00
CA SER A 295 12.24 1.27 -19.40
C SER A 295 12.02 1.78 -20.84
N LYS A 296 11.53 0.92 -21.74
CA LYS A 296 11.16 1.32 -23.10
C LYS A 296 9.96 2.28 -23.10
N PHE A 297 8.90 1.95 -22.36
CA PHE A 297 7.69 2.77 -22.30
C PHE A 297 7.93 4.14 -21.65
N ALA A 298 8.79 4.22 -20.62
CA ALA A 298 9.16 5.49 -20.01
C ALA A 298 9.74 6.50 -21.02
N LYS A 299 10.48 6.03 -22.04
CA LYS A 299 11.02 6.90 -23.11
C LYS A 299 9.94 7.47 -24.03
N LEU A 300 8.77 6.85 -24.09
CA LEU A 300 7.65 7.30 -24.91
C LEU A 300 6.76 8.34 -24.21
N LEU A 301 6.95 8.59 -22.92
CA LEU A 301 6.13 9.53 -22.14
C LEU A 301 6.02 10.93 -22.74
N PRO A 302 7.08 11.57 -23.26
CA PRO A 302 6.96 12.89 -23.90
C PRO A 302 6.07 12.87 -25.15
N LEU A 303 6.08 11.77 -25.91
CA LEU A 303 5.22 11.60 -27.08
C LEU A 303 3.76 11.40 -26.66
N LEU A 304 3.53 10.54 -25.66
CA LEU A 304 2.20 10.26 -25.12
C LEU A 304 1.58 11.51 -24.46
N GLN A 305 2.39 12.31 -23.74
CA GLN A 305 1.95 13.59 -23.18
C GLN A 305 1.43 14.56 -24.27
N LYS A 306 2.15 14.70 -25.37
CA LYS A 306 1.73 15.55 -26.49
C LYS A 306 0.46 15.07 -27.17
N GLY A 307 0.24 13.76 -27.17
CA GLY A 307 -0.94 13.12 -27.75
C GLY A 307 -2.20 13.15 -26.86
N LEU A 308 -2.12 13.62 -25.60
CA LEU A 308 -3.27 13.66 -24.71
C LEU A 308 -4.48 14.36 -25.35
N PRO A 309 -5.70 13.83 -25.18
CA PRO A 309 -6.91 14.32 -25.84
C PRO A 309 -7.46 15.58 -25.15
N VAL A 310 -6.65 16.63 -25.09
CA VAL A 310 -6.98 17.90 -24.44
C VAL A 310 -6.25 19.04 -25.16
N GLU A 311 -6.69 20.29 -24.98
CA GLU A 311 -6.04 21.46 -25.56
C GLU A 311 -4.58 21.58 -25.08
N ASP A 312 -3.74 22.22 -25.89
CA ASP A 312 -2.28 22.30 -25.66
C ASP A 312 -1.91 22.91 -24.31
N ALA A 313 -2.71 23.84 -23.79
CA ALA A 313 -2.49 24.46 -22.48
C ALA A 313 -2.48 23.44 -21.33
N TYR A 314 -3.28 22.37 -21.43
CA TYR A 314 -3.41 21.33 -20.39
C TYR A 314 -2.38 20.20 -20.50
N LYS A 315 -1.54 20.20 -21.51
CA LYS A 315 -0.50 19.18 -21.76
C LYS A 315 0.87 19.77 -22.04
N ALA A 316 1.07 21.04 -21.68
CA ALA A 316 2.32 21.77 -21.95
C ALA A 316 3.49 21.31 -21.07
N GLU A 317 3.23 20.65 -19.95
CA GLU A 317 4.29 20.13 -19.07
C GLU A 317 5.03 18.95 -19.72
N THR A 318 6.32 18.85 -19.44
CA THR A 318 7.14 17.73 -19.94
C THR A 318 7.31 16.69 -18.84
N PRO A 319 6.83 15.45 -19.04
CA PRO A 319 7.04 14.38 -18.08
C PRO A 319 8.52 14.01 -17.97
N GLY A 320 8.95 13.63 -16.75
CA GLY A 320 10.28 13.07 -16.55
C GLY A 320 10.40 11.69 -17.21
N THR A 321 11.59 11.39 -17.75
CA THR A 321 11.89 10.09 -18.37
C THR A 321 12.70 9.15 -17.46
N ASP A 322 13.08 9.63 -16.28
CA ASP A 322 13.99 8.94 -15.35
C ASP A 322 13.24 8.12 -14.27
N SER A 323 12.07 7.58 -14.59
CA SER A 323 11.33 6.71 -13.69
C SER A 323 12.09 5.40 -13.49
N ASP A 324 12.59 5.16 -12.27
CA ASP A 324 13.19 3.88 -11.85
C ASP A 324 12.06 2.90 -11.47
N LEU A 325 11.33 2.45 -12.48
CA LEU A 325 10.23 1.52 -12.37
C LEU A 325 10.68 0.12 -12.80
N ASN A 326 10.62 -0.84 -11.91
CA ASN A 326 11.04 -2.21 -12.16
C ASN A 326 10.00 -3.20 -11.65
N ALA A 327 9.95 -4.38 -12.30
CA ALA A 327 9.15 -5.52 -11.87
C ALA A 327 10.02 -6.55 -11.13
N TYR A 328 9.45 -7.12 -10.08
CA TYR A 328 10.11 -8.13 -9.23
C TYR A 328 9.15 -9.28 -8.90
N ASP A 329 9.71 -10.47 -8.74
CA ASP A 329 9.06 -11.56 -8.03
C ASP A 329 9.53 -11.57 -6.57
N VAL A 330 8.60 -11.60 -5.64
CA VAL A 330 8.90 -11.64 -4.20
C VAL A 330 9.16 -13.09 -3.78
N LEU A 331 10.24 -13.32 -3.04
CA LEU A 331 10.51 -14.61 -2.39
C LEU A 331 10.06 -14.63 -0.93
N TYR A 332 10.11 -13.49 -0.27
CA TYR A 332 9.77 -13.39 1.15
C TYR A 332 9.29 -11.98 1.52
N TYR A 333 8.19 -11.94 2.24
CA TYR A 333 7.68 -10.77 2.96
C TYR A 333 7.90 -10.94 4.45
N ALA A 334 8.18 -9.87 5.17
CA ALA A 334 8.30 -9.89 6.63
C ALA A 334 7.86 -8.57 7.28
N GLY A 335 7.37 -8.66 8.50
CA GLY A 335 6.98 -7.53 9.30
C GLY A 335 5.75 -6.79 8.74
N HIS A 336 5.77 -5.47 8.77
CA HIS A 336 4.63 -4.64 8.37
C HIS A 336 4.08 -5.01 6.98
N SER A 337 4.93 -5.27 6.01
CA SER A 337 4.56 -5.65 4.64
C SER A 337 3.81 -6.98 4.53
N ASN A 338 3.95 -7.85 5.53
CA ASN A 338 3.28 -9.15 5.61
C ASN A 338 2.01 -9.12 6.47
N ALA A 339 1.71 -8.01 7.15
CA ALA A 339 0.61 -7.90 8.11
C ALA A 339 -0.74 -7.67 7.42
N GLY A 340 -1.71 -8.56 7.66
CA GLY A 340 -3.05 -8.46 7.06
C GLY A 340 -3.00 -8.45 5.53
N GLY A 341 -3.31 -7.30 4.91
CA GLY A 341 -3.26 -7.11 3.45
C GLY A 341 -1.85 -7.12 2.88
N LYS A 342 -1.68 -7.73 1.70
CA LYS A 342 -0.36 -7.85 1.08
C LYS A 342 -0.08 -6.70 0.12
N THR A 343 1.07 -6.04 0.32
CA THR A 343 1.60 -5.00 -0.57
C THR A 343 1.91 -5.58 -1.96
N ILE A 344 1.52 -4.88 -3.01
CA ILE A 344 1.75 -5.28 -4.41
C ILE A 344 2.66 -4.32 -5.17
N ALA A 345 2.90 -3.15 -4.60
CA ALA A 345 3.80 -2.13 -5.16
C ALA A 345 4.49 -1.37 -4.03
N ILE A 346 5.69 -0.87 -4.28
CA ILE A 346 6.51 -0.13 -3.31
C ILE A 346 7.07 1.10 -4.01
N ASN A 347 7.02 2.26 -3.35
CA ASN A 347 7.63 3.50 -3.82
C ASN A 347 8.53 4.08 -2.71
N LEU A 348 9.83 3.92 -2.83
CA LEU A 348 10.83 4.26 -1.83
C LEU A 348 12.02 5.02 -2.43
N PRO A 349 12.87 5.63 -1.62
CA PRO A 349 12.84 5.73 -0.15
C PRO A 349 11.86 6.81 0.33
N ASN A 350 11.50 6.77 1.61
CA ASN A 350 10.64 7.79 2.24
C ASN A 350 11.42 9.06 2.68
N ASP A 351 12.77 9.04 2.68
CA ASP A 351 13.59 10.22 3.00
C ASP A 351 13.49 11.28 1.90
N GLU A 352 12.82 12.39 2.21
CA GLU A 352 12.61 13.50 1.28
C GLU A 352 13.92 14.05 0.70
N THR A 353 15.00 14.06 1.47
CA THR A 353 16.30 14.57 1.01
C THR A 353 16.99 13.61 0.03
N VAL A 354 16.70 12.31 0.11
CA VAL A 354 17.13 11.31 -0.87
C VAL A 354 16.29 11.45 -2.14
N GLN A 355 14.97 11.59 -2.00
CA GLN A 355 14.06 11.79 -3.13
C GLN A 355 14.40 13.03 -3.95
N LEU A 356 14.69 14.17 -3.30
CA LEU A 356 15.10 15.41 -3.99
C LEU A 356 16.41 15.25 -4.77
N LYS A 357 17.31 14.35 -4.34
CA LYS A 357 18.62 14.14 -4.97
C LYS A 357 18.65 13.04 -6.02
N LYS A 358 17.85 12.00 -5.83
CA LYS A 358 17.92 10.74 -6.59
C LYS A 358 16.57 10.32 -7.18
N GLY A 359 15.48 11.02 -6.85
CA GLY A 359 14.14 10.58 -7.15
C GLY A 359 13.68 9.43 -6.26
N SER A 360 12.70 8.67 -6.71
CA SER A 360 12.21 7.47 -6.05
C SER A 360 12.30 6.25 -6.98
N ARG A 361 12.31 5.07 -6.36
CA ARG A 361 12.27 3.79 -7.06
C ARG A 361 10.93 3.13 -6.81
N ARG A 362 10.28 2.72 -7.89
CA ARG A 362 9.00 2.01 -7.88
C ARG A 362 9.21 0.55 -8.22
N LEU A 363 8.81 -0.33 -7.32
CA LEU A 363 8.93 -1.77 -7.46
C LEU A 363 7.55 -2.38 -7.56
N GLN A 364 7.26 -3.07 -8.66
CA GLN A 364 6.00 -3.80 -8.85
C GLN A 364 6.22 -5.27 -8.53
N LEU A 365 5.42 -5.79 -7.61
CA LEU A 365 5.57 -7.13 -7.06
C LEU A 365 4.71 -8.12 -7.86
N LYS A 366 5.24 -8.57 -9.01
CA LYS A 366 4.50 -9.27 -10.06
C LYS A 366 3.80 -10.55 -9.58
N ASN A 367 4.50 -11.44 -8.86
CA ASN A 367 3.90 -12.69 -8.40
C ASN A 367 2.88 -12.49 -7.27
N ALA A 368 3.00 -11.43 -6.46
CA ALA A 368 1.98 -11.04 -5.51
C ALA A 368 0.72 -10.51 -6.23
N MET A 369 0.91 -9.73 -7.29
CA MET A 369 -0.19 -9.31 -8.17
C MET A 369 -0.85 -10.52 -8.84
N GLN A 370 -0.07 -11.49 -9.29
CA GLN A 370 -0.61 -12.73 -9.87
C GLN A 370 -1.46 -13.51 -8.86
N ALA A 371 -1.03 -13.58 -7.61
CA ALA A 371 -1.83 -14.19 -6.55
C ALA A 371 -3.20 -13.51 -6.38
N LYS A 372 -3.24 -12.17 -6.33
CA LYS A 372 -4.49 -11.41 -6.25
C LYS A 372 -5.33 -11.54 -7.53
N PHE A 373 -4.70 -11.60 -8.68
CA PHE A 373 -5.38 -11.86 -9.93
C PHE A 373 -6.08 -13.23 -9.92
N GLU A 374 -5.34 -14.30 -9.67
CA GLU A 374 -5.87 -15.67 -9.74
C GLU A 374 -6.91 -15.98 -8.66
N LYS A 375 -6.67 -15.52 -7.43
CA LYS A 375 -7.47 -15.90 -6.27
C LYS A 375 -8.63 -14.95 -5.97
N ILE A 376 -8.59 -13.73 -6.50
CA ILE A 376 -9.59 -12.71 -6.19
C ILE A 376 -10.22 -12.16 -7.48
N LEU A 377 -9.42 -11.64 -8.42
CA LEU A 377 -9.97 -10.96 -9.60
C LEU A 377 -10.70 -11.92 -10.54
N VAL A 378 -10.12 -13.09 -10.83
CA VAL A 378 -10.75 -14.10 -11.70
C VAL A 378 -12.09 -14.56 -11.12
N PRO A 379 -12.21 -14.97 -9.85
CA PRO A 379 -13.50 -15.28 -9.24
C PRO A 379 -14.51 -14.12 -9.28
N ILE A 380 -14.08 -12.88 -9.09
CA ILE A 380 -14.95 -11.70 -9.24
C ILE A 380 -15.47 -11.59 -10.67
N ALA A 381 -14.60 -11.75 -11.65
CA ALA A 381 -14.98 -11.70 -13.05
C ALA A 381 -15.93 -12.86 -13.45
N GLU A 382 -15.73 -14.06 -12.91
CA GLU A 382 -16.66 -15.18 -13.10
C GLU A 382 -18.05 -14.89 -12.54
N ALA A 383 -18.13 -14.13 -11.44
CA ALA A 383 -19.39 -13.76 -10.80
C ALA A 383 -20.14 -12.61 -11.50
N LEU A 384 -19.40 -11.63 -12.07
CA LEU A 384 -19.99 -10.35 -12.51
C LEU A 384 -19.82 -10.05 -14.00
N VAL A 385 -18.93 -10.73 -14.74
CA VAL A 385 -18.69 -10.47 -16.17
C VAL A 385 -19.42 -11.47 -17.05
N THR A 386 -19.97 -11.01 -18.18
CA THR A 386 -20.64 -11.91 -19.15
C THR A 386 -19.71 -13.02 -19.64
N PRO A 387 -20.21 -14.27 -19.83
CA PRO A 387 -19.37 -15.43 -20.21
C PRO A 387 -18.51 -15.18 -21.46
N GLU A 388 -19.05 -14.44 -22.45
CA GLU A 388 -18.40 -14.17 -23.73
C GLU A 388 -17.12 -13.32 -23.54
N GLN A 389 -17.11 -12.46 -22.51
CA GLN A 389 -15.99 -11.55 -22.25
C GLN A 389 -15.00 -12.06 -21.18
N ARG A 390 -15.29 -13.13 -20.46
CA ARG A 390 -14.39 -13.69 -19.42
C ARG A 390 -13.01 -14.10 -19.98
N LYS A 391 -12.94 -14.48 -21.27
CA LYS A 391 -11.67 -14.79 -21.95
C LYS A 391 -10.69 -13.61 -21.98
N HIS A 392 -11.20 -12.38 -21.84
CA HIS A 392 -10.42 -11.14 -21.79
C HIS A 392 -9.91 -10.78 -20.37
N ILE A 393 -10.22 -11.58 -19.37
CA ILE A 393 -9.62 -11.45 -18.04
C ILE A 393 -8.26 -12.13 -18.05
N THR A 394 -7.21 -11.33 -18.23
CA THR A 394 -5.84 -11.85 -18.37
C THR A 394 -4.90 -11.22 -17.35
N PHE A 395 -3.90 -11.98 -16.88
CA PHE A 395 -2.90 -11.45 -15.96
C PHE A 395 -2.05 -10.36 -16.62
N THR A 396 -1.71 -10.52 -17.90
CA THR A 396 -0.94 -9.50 -18.63
C THR A 396 -1.66 -8.17 -18.65
N ALA A 397 -2.99 -8.16 -18.87
CA ALA A 397 -3.80 -6.94 -18.82
C ALA A 397 -3.89 -6.37 -17.39
N PHE A 398 -4.10 -7.21 -16.37
CA PHE A 398 -4.13 -6.75 -14.99
C PHE A 398 -2.81 -6.12 -14.56
N PHE A 399 -1.69 -6.76 -14.89
CA PHE A 399 -0.36 -6.26 -14.58
C PHE A 399 -0.05 -4.98 -15.36
N SER A 400 -0.32 -4.94 -16.68
CA SER A 400 -0.06 -3.76 -17.50
C SER A 400 -0.94 -2.57 -17.12
N ASN A 401 -2.23 -2.76 -16.80
CA ASN A 401 -3.09 -1.68 -16.33
C ASN A 401 -2.53 -1.03 -15.06
N THR A 402 -2.06 -1.82 -14.09
CA THR A 402 -1.42 -1.31 -12.88
C THR A 402 -0.11 -0.60 -13.20
N MET A 403 0.70 -1.16 -14.09
CA MET A 403 1.97 -0.57 -14.50
C MET A 403 1.79 0.77 -15.18
N PHE A 404 0.86 0.86 -16.12
CA PHE A 404 0.59 2.11 -16.83
C PHE A 404 -0.10 3.15 -15.94
N HIS A 405 -0.86 2.75 -14.93
CA HIS A 405 -1.31 3.65 -13.87
C HIS A 405 -0.12 4.35 -13.19
N GLU A 406 0.88 3.57 -12.75
CA GLU A 406 2.08 4.11 -12.10
C GLU A 406 2.87 5.06 -13.01
N VAL A 407 2.99 4.70 -14.28
CA VAL A 407 3.65 5.54 -15.28
C VAL A 407 2.85 6.82 -15.55
N ALA A 408 1.51 6.71 -15.61
CA ALA A 408 0.61 7.81 -15.91
C ALA A 408 0.54 8.89 -14.83
N HIS A 409 0.98 8.62 -13.60
CA HIS A 409 1.23 9.68 -12.61
C HIS A 409 2.22 10.74 -13.12
N GLY A 410 3.11 10.37 -14.04
CA GLY A 410 4.03 11.29 -14.70
C GLY A 410 3.38 12.16 -15.78
N LEU A 411 2.19 11.81 -16.27
CA LEU A 411 1.47 12.50 -17.34
C LEU A 411 0.47 13.54 -16.82
N GLY A 412 -0.07 14.34 -17.74
CA GLY A 412 -1.08 15.34 -17.47
C GLY A 412 -0.48 16.66 -17.00
N ILE A 413 -1.18 17.33 -16.09
CA ILE A 413 -0.86 18.67 -15.61
C ILE A 413 -0.72 18.66 -14.08
N LYS A 414 0.29 19.38 -13.57
CA LYS A 414 0.59 19.51 -12.13
C LYS A 414 0.32 20.91 -11.60
N ASN A 415 0.40 21.92 -12.49
CA ASN A 415 0.18 23.31 -12.16
C ASN A 415 -1.04 23.83 -12.92
N THR A 416 -1.84 24.67 -12.27
CA THR A 416 -3.03 25.26 -12.90
C THR A 416 -2.63 26.22 -14.03
N ILE A 417 -3.38 26.21 -15.14
CA ILE A 417 -3.10 27.06 -16.31
C ILE A 417 -3.35 28.54 -16.05
N ASN A 418 -4.14 28.85 -15.00
CA ASN A 418 -4.44 30.22 -14.58
C ASN A 418 -3.41 30.81 -13.62
N GLY A 419 -2.34 30.07 -13.27
CA GLY A 419 -1.27 30.52 -12.38
C GLY A 419 -1.62 30.52 -10.89
N ASN A 420 -2.70 29.90 -10.47
CA ASN A 420 -3.17 29.86 -9.08
C ASN A 420 -2.47 28.76 -8.22
N GLY A 421 -1.28 28.35 -8.59
CA GLY A 421 -0.51 27.34 -7.88
C GLY A 421 -0.68 25.94 -8.47
N THR A 422 -0.44 24.92 -7.64
CA THR A 422 -0.53 23.53 -8.05
C THR A 422 -1.99 23.05 -8.11
N VAL A 423 -2.25 22.00 -8.89
CA VAL A 423 -3.54 21.28 -8.92
C VAL A 423 -3.94 20.84 -7.52
N ARG A 424 -2.96 20.35 -6.72
CA ARG A 424 -3.21 19.89 -5.34
C ARG A 424 -3.69 21.01 -4.43
N GLU A 425 -3.03 22.17 -4.46
CA GLU A 425 -3.43 23.34 -3.66
C GLU A 425 -4.82 23.83 -4.04
N SER A 426 -5.16 23.76 -5.33
CA SER A 426 -6.46 24.21 -5.85
C SER A 426 -7.60 23.23 -5.52
N LEU A 427 -7.38 21.91 -5.67
CA LEU A 427 -8.41 20.89 -5.47
C LEU A 427 -8.52 20.37 -4.02
N LYS A 428 -7.57 20.74 -3.13
CA LYS A 428 -7.58 20.44 -1.69
C LYS A 428 -7.86 18.95 -1.40
N GLN A 429 -8.92 18.63 -0.63
CA GLN A 429 -9.31 17.26 -0.25
C GLN A 429 -9.62 16.34 -1.44
N PHE A 430 -10.01 16.88 -2.58
CA PHE A 430 -10.30 16.08 -3.79
C PHE A 430 -9.07 15.77 -4.63
N ALA A 431 -7.93 16.42 -4.34
CA ALA A 431 -6.73 16.30 -5.17
C ALA A 431 -6.24 14.86 -5.31
N SER A 432 -6.24 14.08 -4.21
CA SER A 432 -5.79 12.67 -4.24
C SER A 432 -6.71 11.81 -5.10
N ALA A 433 -8.03 11.89 -4.94
CA ALA A 433 -8.97 11.13 -5.77
C ALA A 433 -8.89 11.51 -7.26
N GLN A 434 -8.68 12.81 -7.57
CA GLN A 434 -8.50 13.26 -8.95
C GLN A 434 -7.16 12.80 -9.54
N GLU A 435 -6.08 12.72 -8.75
CA GLU A 435 -4.78 12.20 -9.19
C GLU A 435 -4.86 10.71 -9.50
N GLU A 436 -5.50 9.91 -8.63
CA GLU A 436 -5.73 8.48 -8.88
C GLU A 436 -6.62 8.26 -10.10
N GLY A 437 -7.68 9.06 -10.24
CA GLY A 437 -8.55 9.03 -11.41
C GLY A 437 -7.82 9.36 -12.70
N LYS A 438 -6.93 10.35 -12.68
CA LYS A 438 -6.06 10.72 -13.80
C LYS A 438 -5.11 9.57 -14.15
N ALA A 439 -4.43 9.01 -13.16
CA ALA A 439 -3.46 7.94 -13.39
C ALA A 439 -4.10 6.71 -14.05
N ASP A 440 -5.27 6.29 -13.57
CA ASP A 440 -5.97 5.16 -14.17
C ASP A 440 -6.44 5.42 -15.60
N ILE A 441 -7.05 6.58 -15.85
CA ILE A 441 -7.60 6.87 -17.18
C ILE A 441 -6.50 7.14 -18.21
N LEU A 442 -5.45 7.85 -17.83
CA LEU A 442 -4.30 8.07 -18.70
C LEU A 442 -3.46 6.79 -18.88
N GLY A 443 -3.48 5.88 -17.90
CA GLY A 443 -2.93 4.54 -18.05
C GLY A 443 -3.62 3.75 -19.15
N LEU A 444 -4.96 3.74 -19.18
CA LEU A 444 -5.74 3.12 -20.27
C LEU A 444 -5.51 3.83 -21.61
N TYR A 445 -5.48 5.16 -21.62
CA TYR A 445 -5.13 5.93 -22.81
C TYR A 445 -3.75 5.54 -23.38
N MET A 446 -2.76 5.38 -22.49
CA MET A 446 -1.42 4.90 -22.89
C MET A 446 -1.49 3.51 -23.53
N VAL A 447 -2.25 2.59 -22.94
CA VAL A 447 -2.45 1.23 -23.50
C VAL A 447 -2.99 1.31 -24.92
N GLU A 448 -4.07 2.10 -25.16
CA GLU A 448 -4.61 2.31 -26.51
C GLU A 448 -3.54 2.80 -27.50
N LYS A 449 -2.84 3.87 -27.13
CA LYS A 449 -1.84 4.49 -28.01
C LYS A 449 -0.64 3.55 -28.28
N LEU A 450 -0.22 2.78 -27.30
CA LEU A 450 0.85 1.82 -27.46
C LEU A 450 0.44 0.63 -28.35
N PHE A 451 -0.81 0.18 -28.30
CA PHE A 451 -1.37 -0.79 -29.26
C PHE A 451 -1.43 -0.19 -30.67
N GLU A 452 -1.96 1.03 -30.83
CA GLU A 452 -2.01 1.74 -32.14
C GLU A 452 -0.61 1.91 -32.76
N MET A 453 0.41 2.16 -31.93
CA MET A 453 1.80 2.32 -32.35
C MET A 453 2.52 0.98 -32.60
N GLY A 454 1.92 -0.16 -32.28
CA GLY A 454 2.55 -1.48 -32.36
C GLY A 454 3.65 -1.72 -31.31
N GLU A 455 3.65 -0.94 -30.23
CA GLU A 455 4.59 -1.08 -29.11
C GLU A 455 4.11 -2.10 -28.06
N LEU A 456 2.80 -2.30 -27.94
CA LEU A 456 2.16 -3.42 -27.26
C LEU A 456 1.68 -4.42 -28.32
N THR A 457 2.21 -5.63 -28.25
CA THR A 457 1.94 -6.70 -29.23
C THR A 457 1.39 -7.98 -28.59
N GLU A 458 1.29 -8.01 -27.26
CA GLU A 458 0.78 -9.15 -26.51
C GLU A 458 -0.67 -8.87 -26.09
N GLY A 459 -1.57 -9.83 -26.36
CA GLY A 459 -2.99 -9.70 -26.04
C GLY A 459 -3.77 -8.79 -27.00
N GLU A 460 -4.95 -8.41 -26.57
CA GLU A 460 -5.89 -7.54 -27.29
C GLU A 460 -6.28 -6.36 -26.39
N ILE A 461 -6.65 -5.22 -26.97
CA ILE A 461 -7.11 -4.05 -26.18
C ILE A 461 -8.31 -4.38 -25.28
N MET A 462 -9.17 -5.29 -25.72
CA MET A 462 -10.30 -5.80 -24.92
C MET A 462 -9.85 -6.45 -23.61
N ASP A 463 -8.68 -7.07 -23.58
CA ASP A 463 -8.15 -7.69 -22.37
C ASP A 463 -7.95 -6.62 -21.28
N ASN A 464 -7.38 -5.45 -21.68
CA ASN A 464 -7.19 -4.33 -20.77
C ASN A 464 -8.52 -3.73 -20.30
N TYR A 465 -9.49 -3.56 -21.19
CA TYR A 465 -10.78 -2.96 -20.87
C TYR A 465 -11.61 -3.82 -19.90
N VAL A 466 -11.77 -5.11 -20.21
CA VAL A 466 -12.59 -6.03 -19.38
C VAL A 466 -11.90 -6.28 -18.03
N THR A 467 -10.57 -6.48 -18.06
CA THR A 467 -9.80 -6.66 -16.81
C THR A 467 -9.82 -5.39 -15.95
N PHE A 468 -9.82 -4.19 -16.55
CA PHE A 468 -9.96 -2.92 -15.83
C PHE A 468 -11.31 -2.82 -15.12
N MET A 469 -12.41 -3.13 -15.81
CA MET A 469 -13.75 -3.15 -15.22
C MET A 469 -13.81 -4.10 -14.01
N ALA A 470 -13.29 -5.33 -14.15
CA ALA A 470 -13.23 -6.30 -13.07
C ALA A 470 -12.35 -5.81 -11.89
N GLY A 471 -11.28 -5.06 -12.19
CA GLY A 471 -10.43 -4.39 -11.21
C GLY A 471 -11.17 -3.37 -10.36
N ILE A 472 -12.13 -2.63 -10.95
CA ILE A 472 -13.00 -1.70 -10.20
C ILE A 472 -13.87 -2.47 -9.21
N PHE A 473 -14.52 -3.58 -9.61
CA PHE A 473 -15.32 -4.40 -8.69
C PHE A 473 -14.50 -4.87 -7.49
N ARG A 474 -13.27 -5.35 -7.72
CA ARG A 474 -12.35 -5.75 -6.66
C ARG A 474 -12.06 -4.59 -5.70
N SER A 475 -11.84 -3.40 -6.22
CA SER A 475 -11.47 -2.21 -5.42
C SER A 475 -12.60 -1.70 -4.54
N VAL A 476 -13.84 -1.69 -5.05
CA VAL A 476 -14.97 -1.04 -4.37
C VAL A 476 -15.89 -2.00 -3.62
N ARG A 477 -15.61 -3.30 -3.61
CA ARG A 477 -16.48 -4.30 -2.94
C ARG A 477 -16.67 -4.08 -1.44
N PHE A 478 -15.75 -3.36 -0.80
CA PHE A 478 -15.79 -3.02 0.63
C PHE A 478 -16.14 -1.54 0.90
N GLY A 479 -16.49 -0.80 -0.14
CA GLY A 479 -16.83 0.62 -0.04
C GLY A 479 -16.01 1.50 -0.98
N SER A 480 -16.32 2.79 -1.00
CA SER A 480 -15.70 3.78 -1.89
C SER A 480 -15.26 5.05 -1.17
N SER A 481 -14.99 4.98 0.14
CA SER A 481 -14.64 6.17 0.95
C SER A 481 -13.19 6.64 0.76
N SER A 482 -12.29 5.77 0.31
CA SER A 482 -10.90 6.13 0.03
C SER A 482 -10.75 6.95 -1.26
N ALA A 483 -9.59 7.61 -1.44
CA ALA A 483 -9.26 8.32 -2.68
C ALA A 483 -9.40 7.42 -3.91
N HIS A 484 -8.86 6.20 -3.86
CA HIS A 484 -9.02 5.19 -4.91
C HIS A 484 -10.48 4.75 -5.07
N GLY A 485 -11.22 4.57 -3.97
CA GLY A 485 -12.63 4.20 -4.01
C GLY A 485 -13.49 5.25 -4.72
N VAL A 486 -13.36 6.51 -4.34
CA VAL A 486 -14.03 7.65 -4.99
C VAL A 486 -13.64 7.71 -6.47
N ALA A 487 -12.34 7.66 -6.79
CA ALA A 487 -11.84 7.69 -8.17
C ALA A 487 -12.41 6.52 -9.01
N ASN A 488 -12.48 5.31 -8.46
CA ASN A 488 -13.08 4.15 -9.12
C ASN A 488 -14.57 4.37 -9.40
N MET A 489 -15.32 4.96 -8.47
CA MET A 489 -16.76 5.21 -8.67
C MET A 489 -17.01 6.28 -9.71
N LEU A 490 -16.24 7.38 -9.70
CA LEU A 490 -16.34 8.42 -10.74
C LEU A 490 -16.15 7.83 -12.14
N ARG A 491 -15.15 6.94 -12.32
CA ARG A 491 -14.92 6.28 -13.62
C ARG A 491 -16.00 5.27 -13.97
N PHE A 492 -16.37 4.41 -13.00
CA PHE A 492 -17.38 3.39 -13.24
C PHE A 492 -18.71 4.01 -13.68
N ASN A 493 -19.18 5.01 -12.94
CA ASN A 493 -20.44 5.68 -13.25
C ASN A 493 -20.36 6.46 -14.57
N TYR A 494 -19.23 7.14 -14.83
CA TYR A 494 -18.99 7.79 -16.12
C TYR A 494 -19.03 6.81 -17.29
N PHE A 495 -18.38 5.65 -17.17
CA PHE A 495 -18.37 4.62 -18.20
C PHE A 495 -19.75 3.98 -18.39
N ALA A 496 -20.52 3.80 -17.33
CA ALA A 496 -21.88 3.32 -17.41
C ALA A 496 -22.81 4.32 -18.12
N GLU A 497 -22.74 5.62 -17.80
CA GLU A 497 -23.52 6.68 -18.46
C GLU A 497 -23.18 6.84 -19.95
N ASN A 498 -21.92 6.59 -20.33
CA ASN A 498 -21.47 6.65 -21.71
C ASN A 498 -21.58 5.29 -22.45
N GLU A 499 -22.33 4.33 -21.91
CA GLU A 499 -22.57 3.01 -22.49
C GLU A 499 -21.27 2.20 -22.75
N ALA A 500 -20.17 2.57 -22.10
CA ALA A 500 -18.91 1.82 -22.14
C ALA A 500 -18.98 0.57 -21.27
N PHE A 501 -19.62 0.67 -20.09
CA PHE A 501 -19.99 -0.45 -19.23
C PHE A 501 -21.51 -0.65 -19.31
N ASN A 502 -21.91 -1.87 -19.69
CA ASN A 502 -23.31 -2.24 -19.79
C ASN A 502 -23.67 -3.24 -18.70
N PHE A 503 -24.87 -3.14 -18.17
CA PHE A 503 -25.45 -4.07 -17.22
C PHE A 503 -26.69 -4.72 -17.82
N ASP A 504 -26.72 -6.05 -17.85
CA ASP A 504 -27.88 -6.84 -18.26
C ASP A 504 -28.71 -7.19 -17.02
N GLU A 505 -29.88 -6.58 -16.89
CA GLU A 505 -30.79 -6.80 -15.76
C GLU A 505 -31.30 -8.26 -15.68
N SER A 506 -31.37 -8.95 -16.81
CA SER A 506 -31.88 -10.32 -16.86
C SER A 506 -30.89 -11.35 -16.29
N THR A 507 -29.60 -11.10 -16.45
CA THR A 507 -28.52 -11.95 -15.96
C THR A 507 -27.83 -11.39 -14.72
N GLY A 508 -27.90 -10.08 -14.52
CA GLY A 508 -27.18 -9.36 -13.47
C GLY A 508 -25.67 -9.33 -13.71
N LEU A 509 -25.24 -9.34 -14.98
CA LEU A 509 -23.83 -9.34 -15.40
C LEU A 509 -23.48 -8.06 -16.15
N TYR A 510 -22.18 -7.75 -16.13
CA TYR A 510 -21.59 -6.59 -16.79
C TYR A 510 -20.83 -6.99 -18.05
N SER A 511 -20.77 -6.06 -19.00
CA SER A 511 -19.95 -6.19 -20.21
C SER A 511 -19.36 -4.84 -20.62
N VAL A 512 -18.32 -4.85 -21.44
CA VAL A 512 -17.67 -3.67 -22.01
C VAL A 512 -18.04 -3.56 -23.49
N ASN A 513 -18.44 -2.35 -23.89
CA ASN A 513 -18.57 -1.98 -25.31
C ASN A 513 -17.23 -1.32 -25.76
N PRO A 514 -16.45 -1.94 -26.67
CA PRO A 514 -15.11 -1.45 -27.00
C PRO A 514 -15.09 -0.08 -27.67
N GLU A 515 -16.04 0.20 -28.56
CA GLU A 515 -16.10 1.49 -29.26
C GLU A 515 -16.46 2.63 -28.30
N LYS A 516 -17.44 2.41 -27.43
CA LYS A 516 -17.83 3.35 -26.39
C LYS A 516 -16.75 3.52 -25.33
N MET A 517 -16.03 2.45 -24.99
CA MET A 517 -14.93 2.49 -24.03
C MET A 517 -13.81 3.42 -24.51
N SER A 518 -13.34 3.29 -25.75
CA SER A 518 -12.33 4.18 -26.33
C SER A 518 -12.78 5.65 -26.34
N GLN A 519 -14.04 5.92 -26.73
CA GLN A 519 -14.62 7.27 -26.69
C GLN A 519 -14.67 7.83 -25.26
N ALA A 520 -15.08 7.00 -24.30
CA ALA A 520 -15.20 7.39 -22.91
C ALA A 520 -13.82 7.64 -22.25
N ILE A 521 -12.79 6.85 -22.59
CA ILE A 521 -11.40 7.09 -22.15
C ILE A 521 -10.93 8.47 -22.58
N GLN A 522 -11.16 8.85 -23.85
CA GLN A 522 -10.74 10.15 -24.37
C GLN A 522 -11.50 11.31 -23.72
N SER A 523 -12.83 11.20 -23.63
CA SER A 523 -13.67 12.27 -23.05
C SER A 523 -13.45 12.41 -21.53
N LEU A 524 -13.26 11.31 -20.80
CA LEU A 524 -12.96 11.36 -19.37
C LEU A 524 -11.56 11.92 -19.10
N SER A 525 -10.57 11.57 -19.94
CA SER A 525 -9.23 12.17 -19.87
C SER A 525 -9.31 13.70 -20.04
N THR A 526 -10.08 14.15 -21.03
CA THR A 526 -10.34 15.58 -21.25
C THR A 526 -11.00 16.23 -20.04
N LYS A 527 -12.05 15.62 -19.48
CA LYS A 527 -12.78 16.13 -18.31
C LYS A 527 -11.84 16.30 -17.10
N ILE A 528 -11.08 15.23 -16.74
CA ILE A 528 -10.20 15.26 -15.59
C ILE A 528 -9.08 16.30 -15.76
N LEU A 529 -8.40 16.31 -16.91
CA LEU A 529 -7.30 17.25 -17.17
C LEU A 529 -7.78 18.70 -17.20
N THR A 530 -9.00 18.97 -17.69
CA THR A 530 -9.59 20.30 -17.69
C THR A 530 -9.92 20.76 -16.27
N LEU A 531 -10.56 19.92 -15.47
CA LEU A 531 -10.85 20.22 -14.06
C LEU A 531 -9.56 20.49 -13.25
N GLN A 532 -8.55 19.65 -13.44
CA GLN A 532 -7.23 19.83 -12.79
C GLN A 532 -6.53 21.11 -13.27
N GLY A 533 -6.45 21.34 -14.58
CA GLY A 533 -5.75 22.48 -15.13
C GLY A 533 -6.42 23.82 -14.81
N ASN A 534 -7.74 23.85 -14.69
CA ASN A 534 -8.49 25.02 -14.23
C ASN A 534 -8.44 25.22 -12.71
N GLY A 535 -8.01 24.19 -11.94
CA GLY A 535 -8.12 24.19 -10.48
C GLY A 535 -9.59 24.30 -10.02
N ASP A 536 -10.51 23.68 -10.77
CA ASP A 536 -11.96 23.81 -10.58
C ASP A 536 -12.45 22.94 -9.41
N TYR A 537 -12.26 23.46 -8.20
CA TYR A 537 -12.70 22.81 -6.97
C TYR A 537 -14.19 22.50 -6.98
N ASN A 538 -15.03 23.49 -7.34
CA ASN A 538 -16.48 23.35 -7.28
C ASN A 538 -17.01 22.34 -8.32
N GLY A 539 -16.40 22.31 -9.51
CA GLY A 539 -16.73 21.32 -10.53
C GLY A 539 -16.38 19.90 -10.11
N VAL A 540 -15.24 19.73 -9.41
CA VAL A 540 -14.86 18.43 -8.85
C VAL A 540 -15.78 18.02 -7.70
N GLU A 541 -16.08 18.92 -6.77
CA GLU A 541 -17.00 18.68 -5.64
C GLU A 541 -18.37 18.21 -6.14
N ALA A 542 -18.98 18.94 -7.07
CA ALA A 542 -20.26 18.57 -7.65
C ALA A 542 -20.22 17.19 -8.34
N TRP A 543 -19.12 16.88 -9.06
CA TRP A 543 -18.96 15.58 -9.71
C TRP A 543 -18.80 14.44 -8.70
N VAL A 544 -18.05 14.64 -7.62
CA VAL A 544 -17.89 13.65 -6.53
C VAL A 544 -19.23 13.42 -5.82
N GLU A 545 -20.00 14.47 -5.53
CA GLU A 545 -21.32 14.36 -4.92
C GLU A 545 -22.30 13.58 -5.80
N GLU A 546 -22.28 13.81 -7.11
CA GLU A 546 -23.18 13.15 -8.06
C GLU A 546 -22.78 11.70 -8.35
N GLN A 547 -21.49 11.41 -8.57
CA GLN A 547 -21.01 10.14 -9.13
C GLN A 547 -19.98 9.41 -8.25
N GLY A 548 -19.53 9.97 -7.12
CA GLY A 548 -18.48 9.38 -6.29
C GLY A 548 -18.96 8.23 -5.38
N HIS A 549 -20.15 7.68 -5.58
CA HIS A 549 -20.77 6.69 -4.69
C HIS A 549 -21.20 5.41 -5.42
N ILE A 550 -21.33 4.32 -4.66
CA ILE A 550 -21.80 3.03 -5.16
C ILE A 550 -23.32 3.08 -5.35
N SER A 551 -23.80 2.85 -6.58
CA SER A 551 -25.24 2.77 -6.87
C SER A 551 -25.87 1.53 -6.21
N ALA A 552 -27.19 1.55 -5.97
CA ALA A 552 -27.93 0.42 -5.42
C ALA A 552 -27.80 -0.84 -6.29
N GLN A 553 -27.79 -0.70 -7.62
CA GLN A 553 -27.60 -1.78 -8.57
C GLN A 553 -26.21 -2.40 -8.43
N LEU A 554 -25.14 -1.59 -8.42
CA LEU A 554 -23.77 -2.06 -8.24
C LEU A 554 -23.60 -2.73 -6.88
N LYS A 555 -24.18 -2.17 -5.80
CA LYS A 555 -24.13 -2.77 -4.47
C LYS A 555 -24.73 -4.18 -4.46
N GLN A 556 -25.87 -4.40 -5.07
CA GLN A 556 -26.47 -5.75 -5.17
C GLN A 556 -25.58 -6.74 -5.93
N ALA A 557 -24.87 -6.27 -6.96
CA ALA A 557 -23.90 -7.10 -7.67
C ALA A 557 -22.69 -7.44 -6.79
N LEU A 558 -22.16 -6.44 -6.08
CA LEU A 558 -21.01 -6.63 -5.17
C LEU A 558 -21.34 -7.55 -3.99
N ASP A 559 -22.58 -7.55 -3.49
CA ASP A 559 -23.03 -8.44 -2.41
C ASP A 559 -22.92 -9.94 -2.79
N LYS A 560 -22.87 -10.28 -4.09
CA LYS A 560 -22.60 -11.65 -4.58
C LYS A 560 -21.15 -12.10 -4.34
N LEU A 561 -20.24 -11.16 -4.06
CA LEU A 561 -18.80 -11.43 -3.93
C LEU A 561 -18.36 -11.82 -2.51
N ASN A 562 -19.28 -11.91 -1.55
CA ASN A 562 -18.99 -12.16 -0.14
C ASN A 562 -18.25 -13.48 0.14
N ALA A 563 -18.38 -14.49 -0.75
CA ALA A 563 -17.68 -15.77 -0.63
C ALA A 563 -16.26 -15.75 -1.22
N ILE A 564 -15.85 -14.64 -1.87
CA ILE A 564 -14.52 -14.51 -2.47
C ILE A 564 -13.57 -13.93 -1.41
N PRO A 565 -12.38 -14.54 -1.20
CA PRO A 565 -11.41 -14.04 -0.24
C PRO A 565 -11.07 -12.56 -0.44
N VAL A 566 -10.73 -11.89 0.67
CA VAL A 566 -10.41 -10.46 0.69
C VAL A 566 -8.97 -10.21 0.25
N ASP A 567 -8.04 -11.03 0.76
CA ASP A 567 -6.61 -10.92 0.45
C ASP A 567 -5.92 -12.30 0.43
N ILE A 568 -4.60 -12.30 0.40
CA ILE A 568 -3.75 -13.47 0.21
C ILE A 568 -2.94 -13.75 1.48
N VAL A 569 -2.73 -15.03 1.80
CA VAL A 569 -1.68 -15.47 2.71
C VAL A 569 -0.63 -16.27 1.93
N PHE A 570 0.64 -15.92 2.11
CA PHE A 570 1.71 -16.52 1.35
C PHE A 570 2.33 -17.75 2.04
N LYS A 571 2.50 -18.83 1.25
CA LYS A 571 3.45 -19.90 1.55
C LYS A 571 4.79 -19.46 0.97
N GLN A 572 5.75 -19.17 1.83
CA GLN A 572 7.02 -18.56 1.46
C GLN A 572 8.21 -19.17 2.22
N GLY A 573 9.43 -18.84 1.79
CA GLY A 573 10.68 -19.26 2.43
C GLY A 573 11.47 -20.29 1.63
N VAL A 574 12.67 -20.63 2.15
CA VAL A 574 13.69 -21.44 1.45
C VAL A 574 13.14 -22.77 0.90
N ARG A 575 12.24 -23.43 1.63
CA ARG A 575 11.64 -24.71 1.24
C ARG A 575 10.83 -24.67 -0.08
N TYR A 576 10.44 -23.48 -0.52
CA TYR A 576 9.69 -23.28 -1.76
C TYR A 576 10.58 -22.80 -2.91
N LEU A 577 11.87 -22.57 -2.66
CA LEU A 577 12.84 -22.21 -3.69
C LEU A 577 13.33 -23.48 -4.38
N LYS A 578 13.25 -23.50 -5.70
CA LYS A 578 13.90 -24.53 -6.52
C LYS A 578 15.35 -24.11 -6.77
N LEU A 579 16.19 -24.21 -5.72
CA LEU A 579 17.61 -23.86 -5.76
C LEU A 579 18.42 -24.91 -6.50
#